data_76294ca90911383a837ecc2abe910e80
#
_entry.id   76294ca90911383a837ecc2abe910e80
#
_cell.length_a   1.000
_cell.length_b   1.000
_cell.length_c   1.000
_cell.angle_alpha   90.00
_cell.angle_beta   90.00
_cell.angle_gamma   90.00
#
_symmetry.space_group_name_H-M   'P 1'
#
loop_
_entity.id
_entity.type
_entity.pdbx_description
1 polymer ?
#
loop_
_entity_poly.entity_id
_entity_poly.type
_entity_poly.pdbx_seq_one_letter_code
_entity_poly.pdbx_strand_id
1 'polypeptide(L)'
;MVKSIKGVVKGSEKDYLLFLISGVFLGIAQSVDGSTLTNYLKEHFGMLIIHRSALELPRELPGLLVILFIGALSFLGGDVRISVAANLLAAIGMFCLGIIPPQYAMVILVIFIYSMGQHIFMPLYGSIGMSFAEYDGMGKILGRLSSVGNIAIVVSSASLWALYRFAHISFTTAFTIGAVAFLVSAILLSFIRQTQTVHVQKRYIYRKEYRLYYWLCMLYGARKQIFITFGPWVLVEVFKQPVATMTLLFFIIAVIGIFVKPWVGHLIDKVGERIVLITEAFLFFLTCLGYAFAEDLFRPSVAIAFIYVCYVVDFTLDSVYMARVTYMKKIALKPEDVSPSLALGTSVDHVVTLFLPILGGLVWYKSGPGGYKYVFMGGAVVAFLNFVSSRRINIKQSTVVSQ
;
A
#
# COMPACT_ATOMS: atom_id res chain seq x y z
N MET A 1 -22.81 10.37 -16.74
CA MET A 1 -22.04 10.38 -15.49
C MET A 1 -22.29 11.63 -14.62
N VAL A 2 -22.47 12.81 -15.18
CA VAL A 2 -22.68 14.09 -14.47
C VAL A 2 -24.05 14.22 -13.78
N LYS A 3 -25.13 13.64 -14.31
CA LYS A 3 -26.50 13.73 -13.72
C LYS A 3 -26.70 12.95 -12.39
N SER A 4 -25.77 12.07 -11.99
CA SER A 4 -25.88 11.24 -10.76
C SER A 4 -25.15 11.85 -9.54
N ILE A 5 -24.62 13.06 -9.65
CA ILE A 5 -23.80 13.69 -8.60
C ILE A 5 -24.66 14.62 -7.70
N LYS A 6 -25.75 15.18 -8.23
CA LYS A 6 -26.66 16.04 -7.46
C LYS A 6 -27.37 15.21 -6.38
N GLY A 7 -27.09 15.51 -5.11
CA GLY A 7 -27.69 14.87 -3.93
C GLY A 7 -26.78 13.90 -3.16
N VAL A 8 -25.49 13.76 -3.53
CA VAL A 8 -24.52 12.91 -2.82
C VAL A 8 -23.27 13.71 -2.40
N VAL A 9 -23.02 14.85 -3.03
CA VAL A 9 -21.86 15.70 -2.78
C VAL A 9 -22.24 16.88 -1.93
N LYS A 10 -21.62 16.97 -0.76
CA LYS A 10 -21.70 18.14 0.13
C LYS A 10 -20.65 19.15 -0.29
N GLY A 11 -21.05 20.41 -0.52
CA GLY A 11 -20.14 21.47 -0.90
C GLY A 11 -20.06 21.72 -2.41
N SER A 12 -18.93 22.24 -2.88
CA SER A 12 -18.74 22.62 -4.29
C SER A 12 -18.51 21.40 -5.19
N GLU A 13 -19.36 21.21 -6.20
CA GLU A 13 -19.14 20.16 -7.22
C GLU A 13 -17.78 20.34 -7.93
N LYS A 14 -17.33 21.60 -8.09
CA LYS A 14 -16.02 21.92 -8.67
C LYS A 14 -14.89 21.39 -7.80
N ASP A 15 -14.93 21.60 -6.49
CA ASP A 15 -13.91 21.14 -5.55
C ASP A 15 -13.84 19.61 -5.53
N TYR A 16 -14.98 18.93 -5.53
CA TYR A 16 -15.06 17.48 -5.66
C TYR A 16 -14.45 16.97 -6.96
N LEU A 17 -14.73 17.62 -8.09
CA LEU A 17 -14.17 17.24 -9.40
C LEU A 17 -12.65 17.44 -9.42
N LEU A 18 -12.14 18.56 -8.90
CA LEU A 18 -10.70 18.81 -8.76
C LEU A 18 -10.03 17.72 -7.91
N PHE A 19 -10.66 17.34 -6.80
CA PHE A 19 -10.17 16.27 -5.91
C PHE A 19 -10.17 14.92 -6.63
N LEU A 20 -11.18 14.61 -7.40
CA LEU A 20 -11.31 13.37 -8.17
C LEU A 20 -10.22 13.28 -9.26
N ILE A 21 -9.97 14.39 -9.97
CA ILE A 21 -8.91 14.47 -10.98
C ILE A 21 -7.53 14.38 -10.32
N SER A 22 -7.31 14.99 -9.15
CA SER A 22 -6.06 14.82 -8.41
C SER A 22 -5.78 13.35 -8.10
N GLY A 23 -6.82 12.56 -7.80
CA GLY A 23 -6.72 11.10 -7.60
C GLY A 23 -6.25 10.33 -8.84
N VAL A 24 -6.56 10.82 -10.06
CA VAL A 24 -6.01 10.23 -11.30
C VAL A 24 -4.48 10.38 -11.34
N PHE A 25 -3.98 11.59 -11.05
CA PHE A 25 -2.53 11.84 -11.06
C PHE A 25 -1.80 11.08 -9.96
N LEU A 26 -2.43 10.87 -8.83
CA LEU A 26 -1.89 9.97 -7.80
C LEU A 26 -1.75 8.53 -8.29
N GLY A 27 -2.75 8.02 -9.00
CA GLY A 27 -2.69 6.68 -9.61
C GLY A 27 -1.53 6.56 -10.59
N ILE A 28 -1.25 7.61 -11.39
CA ILE A 28 -0.08 7.66 -12.28
C ILE A 28 1.22 7.56 -11.47
N ALA A 29 1.38 8.39 -10.44
CA ALA A 29 2.58 8.41 -9.61
C ALA A 29 2.80 7.06 -8.89
N GLN A 30 1.74 6.45 -8.35
CA GLN A 30 1.78 5.13 -7.71
C GLN A 30 2.20 4.03 -8.69
N SER A 31 1.79 4.12 -9.98
CA SER A 31 2.22 3.16 -11.00
C SER A 31 3.72 3.24 -11.25
N VAL A 32 4.30 4.44 -11.28
CA VAL A 32 5.74 4.63 -11.44
C VAL A 32 6.50 4.02 -10.27
N ASP A 33 6.12 4.35 -9.03
CA ASP A 33 6.76 3.82 -7.83
C ASP A 33 6.67 2.28 -7.76
N GLY A 34 5.45 1.75 -7.80
CA GLY A 34 5.19 0.33 -7.60
C GLY A 34 5.81 -0.59 -8.66
N SER A 35 5.99 -0.10 -9.89
CA SER A 35 6.49 -0.93 -10.98
C SER A 35 7.96 -0.70 -11.33
N THR A 36 8.56 0.43 -10.94
CA THR A 36 9.87 0.86 -11.45
C THR A 36 10.97 0.84 -10.38
N LEU A 37 10.61 1.15 -9.12
CA LEU A 37 11.58 1.40 -8.06
C LEU A 37 12.53 0.21 -7.82
N THR A 38 12.04 -1.02 -7.85
CA THR A 38 12.86 -2.21 -7.57
C THR A 38 13.96 -2.41 -8.62
N ASN A 39 13.61 -2.31 -9.90
CA ASN A 39 14.60 -2.39 -10.99
C ASN A 39 15.58 -1.22 -10.91
N TYR A 40 15.11 0.00 -10.66
CA TYR A 40 15.95 1.17 -10.52
C TYR A 40 17.00 1.00 -9.42
N LEU A 41 16.60 0.54 -8.23
CA LEU A 41 17.54 0.30 -7.13
C LEU A 41 18.57 -0.78 -7.48
N LYS A 42 18.16 -1.80 -8.23
CA LYS A 42 19.06 -2.86 -8.66
C LYS A 42 19.97 -2.45 -9.80
N GLU A 43 19.42 -1.86 -10.87
CA GLU A 43 20.14 -1.59 -12.12
C GLU A 43 20.98 -0.31 -12.03
N HIS A 44 20.45 0.74 -11.40
CA HIS A 44 21.15 2.03 -11.30
C HIS A 44 22.12 2.09 -10.11
N PHE A 45 21.74 1.53 -8.94
CA PHE A 45 22.60 1.55 -7.75
C PHE A 45 23.39 0.26 -7.54
N GLY A 46 23.11 -0.80 -8.28
CA GLY A 46 23.76 -2.11 -8.05
C GLY A 46 23.52 -2.67 -6.66
N MET A 47 22.40 -2.31 -6.03
CA MET A 47 22.15 -2.65 -4.63
C MET A 47 22.16 -4.15 -4.38
N LEU A 48 22.73 -4.53 -3.24
CA LEU A 48 22.57 -5.85 -2.64
C LEU A 48 21.29 -5.90 -1.81
N ILE A 49 20.82 -7.09 -1.51
CA ILE A 49 19.60 -7.29 -0.70
C ILE A 49 19.69 -6.61 0.67
N ILE A 50 20.87 -6.55 1.29
CA ILE A 50 21.05 -5.89 2.58
C ILE A 50 20.79 -4.39 2.49
N HIS A 51 21.24 -3.72 1.41
CA HIS A 51 20.98 -2.31 1.16
C HIS A 51 19.49 -2.06 0.86
N ARG A 52 18.92 -2.93 0.00
CA ARG A 52 17.48 -2.85 -0.37
C ARG A 52 16.57 -3.00 0.86
N SER A 53 16.86 -3.96 1.73
CA SER A 53 16.07 -4.19 2.93
C SER A 53 16.25 -3.10 3.98
N ALA A 54 17.45 -2.53 4.11
CA ALA A 54 17.71 -1.42 5.03
C ALA A 54 17.01 -0.12 4.59
N LEU A 55 16.75 0.07 3.27
CA LEU A 55 15.98 1.22 2.76
C LEU A 55 14.52 1.24 3.21
N GLU A 56 13.97 0.12 3.67
CA GLU A 56 12.61 0.11 4.20
C GLU A 56 12.49 0.91 5.51
N LEU A 57 13.59 1.05 6.27
CA LEU A 57 13.59 1.90 7.46
C LEU A 57 13.26 3.37 7.12
N PRO A 58 14.03 4.09 6.27
CA PRO A 58 13.70 5.46 5.89
C PRO A 58 12.40 5.56 5.08
N ARG A 59 11.97 4.50 4.41
CA ARG A 59 10.71 4.47 3.66
C ARG A 59 9.48 4.33 4.55
N GLU A 60 9.52 3.53 5.59
CA GLU A 60 8.37 3.27 6.47
C GLU A 60 8.33 4.19 7.71
N LEU A 61 9.48 4.77 8.10
CA LEU A 61 9.58 5.66 9.26
C LEU A 61 8.61 6.86 9.20
N PRO A 62 8.42 7.54 8.05
CA PRO A 62 7.40 8.60 7.95
C PRO A 62 5.99 8.12 8.24
N GLY A 63 5.64 6.87 7.89
CA GLY A 63 4.34 6.28 8.20
C GLY A 63 4.10 6.12 9.69
N LEU A 64 5.13 5.68 10.44
CA LEU A 64 5.07 5.60 11.89
C LEU A 64 4.93 6.99 12.55
N LEU A 65 5.61 7.99 11.98
CA LEU A 65 5.68 9.35 12.52
C LEU A 65 4.64 10.30 11.90
N VAL A 66 3.70 9.79 11.09
CA VAL A 66 2.76 10.62 10.30
C VAL A 66 1.96 11.62 11.15
N ILE A 67 1.54 11.21 12.35
CA ILE A 67 0.80 12.09 13.28
C ILE A 67 1.65 13.29 13.71
N LEU A 68 2.95 13.08 13.95
CA LEU A 68 3.88 14.15 14.32
C LEU A 68 4.09 15.11 13.14
N PHE A 69 4.25 14.59 11.93
CA PHE A 69 4.40 15.43 10.73
C PHE A 69 3.14 16.22 10.40
N ILE A 70 1.96 15.62 10.46
CA ILE A 70 0.69 16.34 10.28
C ILE A 70 0.52 17.40 11.37
N GLY A 71 0.84 17.07 12.62
CA GLY A 71 0.83 18.02 13.73
C GLY A 71 1.79 19.18 13.51
N ALA A 72 3.02 18.91 13.07
CA ALA A 72 4.00 19.95 12.75
C ALA A 72 3.57 20.85 11.59
N LEU A 73 2.84 20.32 10.60
CA LEU A 73 2.32 21.08 9.45
C LEU A 73 0.96 21.74 9.70
N SER A 74 0.38 21.61 10.89
CA SER A 74 -0.95 22.16 11.23
C SER A 74 -1.04 23.70 11.09
N PHE A 75 0.11 24.40 11.18
CA PHE A 75 0.19 25.85 10.96
C PHE A 75 -0.21 26.26 9.52
N LEU A 76 -0.20 25.34 8.55
CA LEU A 76 -0.66 25.61 7.19
C LEU A 76 -2.18 25.84 7.11
N GLY A 77 -2.93 25.44 8.14
CA GLY A 77 -4.35 25.81 8.27
C GLY A 77 -5.31 24.93 7.48
N GLY A 78 -5.18 23.62 7.57
CA GLY A 78 -6.17 22.65 7.10
C GLY A 78 -5.64 21.54 6.21
N ASP A 79 -6.42 20.47 6.10
CA ASP A 79 -6.06 19.20 5.44
C ASP A 79 -5.64 19.39 3.98
N VAL A 80 -6.35 20.24 3.24
CA VAL A 80 -6.08 20.49 1.83
C VAL A 80 -4.69 21.14 1.66
N ARG A 81 -4.33 22.13 2.48
CA ARG A 81 -3.02 22.79 2.37
C ARG A 81 -1.87 21.87 2.79
N ILE A 82 -2.09 21.05 3.82
CA ILE A 82 -1.12 20.02 4.23
C ILE A 82 -0.97 19.01 3.09
N SER A 83 -2.05 18.62 2.42
CA SER A 83 -2.03 17.72 1.26
C SER A 83 -1.27 18.30 0.06
N VAL A 84 -1.39 19.62 -0.18
CA VAL A 84 -0.58 20.32 -1.21
C VAL A 84 0.91 20.21 -0.87
N ALA A 85 1.30 20.54 0.37
CA ALA A 85 2.69 20.45 0.81
C ALA A 85 3.22 19.00 0.73
N ALA A 86 2.40 18.03 1.12
CA ALA A 86 2.75 16.61 1.04
C ALA A 86 2.98 16.14 -0.40
N ASN A 87 2.11 16.53 -1.35
CA ASN A 87 2.29 16.20 -2.77
C ASN A 87 3.51 16.92 -3.38
N LEU A 88 3.82 18.14 -2.95
CA LEU A 88 5.06 18.84 -3.38
C LEU A 88 6.30 18.12 -2.86
N LEU A 89 6.31 17.66 -1.60
CA LEU A 89 7.42 16.85 -1.06
C LEU A 89 7.58 15.54 -1.84
N ALA A 90 6.48 14.84 -2.13
CA ALA A 90 6.51 13.63 -2.94
C ALA A 90 7.02 13.89 -4.36
N ALA A 91 6.60 15.01 -5.00
CA ALA A 91 7.07 15.42 -6.32
C ALA A 91 8.58 15.68 -6.33
N ILE A 92 9.08 16.44 -5.36
CA ILE A 92 10.51 16.75 -5.21
C ILE A 92 11.29 15.44 -4.99
N GLY A 93 10.87 14.61 -4.05
CA GLY A 93 11.54 13.33 -3.78
C GLY A 93 11.55 12.41 -5.00
N MET A 94 10.44 12.25 -5.70
CA MET A 94 10.35 11.42 -6.90
C MET A 94 11.18 11.98 -8.06
N PHE A 95 11.19 13.29 -8.28
CA PHE A 95 12.05 13.91 -9.28
C PHE A 95 13.53 13.69 -8.95
N CYS A 96 13.92 13.93 -7.71
CA CYS A 96 15.29 13.71 -7.26
C CYS A 96 15.72 12.25 -7.45
N LEU A 97 14.86 11.24 -7.21
CA LEU A 97 15.18 9.85 -7.51
C LEU A 97 15.65 9.64 -8.95
N GLY A 98 15.05 10.36 -9.91
CA GLY A 98 15.39 10.22 -11.32
C GLY A 98 16.74 10.82 -11.72
N ILE A 99 17.33 11.69 -10.90
CA ILE A 99 18.53 12.48 -11.27
C ILE A 99 19.72 12.32 -10.31
N ILE A 100 19.53 11.70 -9.13
CA ILE A 100 20.63 11.54 -8.18
C ILE A 100 21.70 10.57 -8.70
N PRO A 101 22.98 10.84 -8.41
CA PRO A 101 24.04 9.88 -8.69
C PRO A 101 23.88 8.62 -7.81
N PRO A 102 24.48 7.47 -8.20
CA PRO A 102 24.32 6.20 -7.50
C PRO A 102 25.07 6.17 -6.16
N GLN A 103 24.69 7.05 -5.23
CA GLN A 103 25.22 7.14 -3.87
C GLN A 103 24.17 6.71 -2.85
N TYR A 104 24.48 5.73 -2.02
CA TYR A 104 23.55 5.14 -1.05
C TYR A 104 22.96 6.17 -0.07
N ALA A 105 23.79 7.08 0.44
CA ALA A 105 23.32 8.13 1.34
C ALA A 105 22.29 9.07 0.71
N MET A 106 22.48 9.42 -0.57
CA MET A 106 21.53 10.26 -1.29
C MET A 106 20.19 9.56 -1.52
N VAL A 107 20.20 8.27 -1.87
CA VAL A 107 18.95 7.54 -2.08
C VAL A 107 18.16 7.39 -0.79
N ILE A 108 18.83 7.19 0.37
CA ILE A 108 18.18 7.17 1.69
C ILE A 108 17.43 8.49 1.94
N LEU A 109 18.10 9.62 1.75
CA LEU A 109 17.51 10.94 1.97
C LEU A 109 16.33 11.20 1.04
N VAL A 110 16.49 10.90 -0.25
CA VAL A 110 15.48 11.17 -1.26
C VAL A 110 14.27 10.24 -1.08
N ILE A 111 14.47 8.96 -0.77
CA ILE A 111 13.38 8.03 -0.44
C ILE A 111 12.64 8.48 0.82
N PHE A 112 13.35 8.98 1.84
CA PHE A 112 12.70 9.51 3.04
C PHE A 112 11.81 10.72 2.72
N ILE A 113 12.29 11.68 1.91
CA ILE A 113 11.51 12.86 1.50
C ILE A 113 10.29 12.44 0.68
N TYR A 114 10.47 11.55 -0.29
CA TYR A 114 9.39 11.00 -1.11
C TYR A 114 8.34 10.30 -0.27
N SER A 115 8.76 9.39 0.59
CA SER A 115 7.90 8.63 1.46
C SER A 115 7.16 9.50 2.48
N MET A 116 7.82 10.53 3.02
CA MET A 116 7.19 11.48 3.93
C MET A 116 6.00 12.17 3.24
N GLY A 117 6.16 12.63 2.00
CA GLY A 117 5.07 13.20 1.24
C GLY A 117 3.90 12.22 1.06
N GLN A 118 4.19 10.97 0.67
CA GLN A 118 3.16 9.95 0.50
C GLN A 118 2.41 9.63 1.80
N HIS A 119 3.13 9.37 2.90
CA HIS A 119 2.52 8.98 4.17
C HIS A 119 1.72 10.09 4.83
N ILE A 120 2.12 11.36 4.67
CA ILE A 120 1.30 12.50 5.10
C ILE A 120 0.01 12.58 4.30
N PHE A 121 0.09 12.36 2.98
CA PHE A 121 -1.05 12.52 2.10
C PHE A 121 -2.09 11.38 2.24
N MET A 122 -1.67 10.14 2.46
CA MET A 122 -2.59 8.98 2.52
C MET A 122 -3.78 9.16 3.47
N PRO A 123 -3.62 9.49 4.77
CA PRO A 123 -4.76 9.69 5.67
C PRO A 123 -5.58 10.93 5.30
N LEU A 124 -4.94 11.98 4.78
CA LEU A 124 -5.61 13.20 4.38
C LEU A 124 -6.49 12.99 3.13
N TYR A 125 -6.07 12.14 2.19
CA TYR A 125 -6.86 11.80 1.01
C TYR A 125 -8.21 11.19 1.39
N GLY A 126 -8.21 10.25 2.35
CA GLY A 126 -9.44 9.68 2.89
C GLY A 126 -10.31 10.71 3.61
N SER A 127 -9.70 11.55 4.46
CA SER A 127 -10.38 12.60 5.23
C SER A 127 -11.04 13.64 4.33
N ILE A 128 -10.29 14.18 3.36
CA ILE A 128 -10.83 15.15 2.39
C ILE A 128 -11.92 14.50 1.55
N GLY A 129 -11.72 13.25 1.10
CA GLY A 129 -12.73 12.53 0.34
C GLY A 129 -14.05 12.39 1.12
N MET A 130 -13.99 12.01 2.38
CA MET A 130 -15.18 11.90 3.24
C MET A 130 -15.88 13.25 3.46
N SER A 131 -15.14 14.36 3.45
CA SER A 131 -15.72 15.69 3.63
C SER A 131 -16.66 16.13 2.53
N PHE A 132 -16.53 15.52 1.34
CA PHE A 132 -17.46 15.74 0.22
C PHE A 132 -18.72 14.87 0.30
N ALA A 133 -18.83 13.97 1.28
CA ALA A 133 -19.97 13.09 1.42
C ALA A 133 -21.02 13.66 2.39
N GLU A 134 -22.31 13.46 2.10
CA GLU A 134 -23.34 13.45 3.14
C GLU A 134 -23.19 12.19 4.00
N TYR A 135 -23.78 12.20 5.21
CA TYR A 135 -23.56 11.13 6.20
C TYR A 135 -23.80 9.73 5.64
N ASP A 136 -24.84 9.55 4.83
CA ASP A 136 -25.20 8.27 4.20
C ASP A 136 -24.45 7.99 2.87
N GLY A 137 -23.64 8.93 2.39
CA GLY A 137 -22.94 8.87 1.10
C GLY A 137 -21.45 8.56 1.15
N MET A 138 -20.84 8.45 2.34
CA MET A 138 -19.38 8.32 2.50
C MET A 138 -18.80 7.14 1.75
N GLY A 139 -19.40 5.96 1.86
CA GLY A 139 -18.94 4.75 1.15
C GLY A 139 -18.99 4.91 -0.37
N LYS A 140 -20.01 5.60 -0.89
CA LYS A 140 -20.16 5.85 -2.32
C LYS A 140 -19.10 6.81 -2.86
N ILE A 141 -18.75 7.86 -2.09
CA ILE A 141 -17.70 8.80 -2.45
C ILE A 141 -16.33 8.11 -2.42
N LEU A 142 -16.00 7.41 -1.33
CA LEU A 142 -14.74 6.67 -1.21
C LEU A 142 -14.60 5.58 -2.27
N GLY A 143 -15.69 4.88 -2.58
CA GLY A 143 -15.73 3.89 -3.66
C GLY A 143 -15.45 4.51 -5.03
N ARG A 144 -16.00 5.69 -5.34
CA ARG A 144 -15.70 6.41 -6.59
C ARG A 144 -14.24 6.87 -6.66
N LEU A 145 -13.71 7.43 -5.57
CA LEU A 145 -12.30 7.83 -5.50
C LEU A 145 -11.37 6.63 -5.73
N SER A 146 -11.65 5.52 -5.08
CA SER A 146 -10.88 4.27 -5.27
C SER A 146 -10.99 3.75 -6.70
N SER A 147 -12.18 3.79 -7.30
CA SER A 147 -12.39 3.33 -8.68
C SER A 147 -11.63 4.19 -9.70
N VAL A 148 -11.68 5.51 -9.55
CA VAL A 148 -10.94 6.44 -10.43
C VAL A 148 -9.44 6.25 -10.28
N GLY A 149 -8.93 6.13 -9.05
CA GLY A 149 -7.53 5.83 -8.79
C GLY A 149 -7.08 4.50 -9.41
N ASN A 150 -7.88 3.44 -9.25
CA ASN A 150 -7.58 2.13 -9.83
C ASN A 150 -7.56 2.16 -11.38
N ILE A 151 -8.50 2.87 -12.03
CA ILE A 151 -8.50 3.03 -13.48
C ILE A 151 -7.23 3.78 -13.93
N ALA A 152 -6.84 4.82 -13.21
CA ALA A 152 -5.62 5.56 -13.49
C ALA A 152 -4.38 4.66 -13.36
N ILE A 153 -4.31 3.81 -12.33
CA ILE A 153 -3.23 2.82 -12.17
C ILE A 153 -3.18 1.85 -13.36
N VAL A 154 -4.34 1.34 -13.80
CA VAL A 154 -4.41 0.40 -14.95
C VAL A 154 -3.90 1.08 -16.22
N VAL A 155 -4.40 2.27 -16.54
CA VAL A 155 -4.01 2.98 -17.76
C VAL A 155 -2.54 3.39 -17.72
N SER A 156 -2.07 3.92 -16.58
CA SER A 156 -0.68 4.37 -16.45
C SER A 156 0.32 3.20 -16.43
N SER A 157 0.01 2.09 -15.79
CA SER A 157 0.89 0.91 -15.80
C SER A 157 0.97 0.25 -17.17
N ALA A 158 -0.15 0.19 -17.91
CA ALA A 158 -0.14 -0.23 -19.33
C ALA A 158 0.72 0.71 -20.19
N SER A 159 0.58 2.02 -19.98
CA SER A 159 1.37 3.03 -20.70
C SER A 159 2.86 2.91 -20.37
N LEU A 160 3.21 2.77 -19.09
CA LEU A 160 4.61 2.56 -18.67
C LEU A 160 5.20 1.26 -19.25
N TRP A 161 4.42 0.17 -19.24
CA TRP A 161 4.84 -1.06 -19.91
C TRP A 161 5.16 -0.82 -21.38
N ALA A 162 4.28 -0.17 -22.11
CA ALA A 162 4.48 0.13 -23.53
C ALA A 162 5.70 1.05 -23.75
N LEU A 163 5.86 2.07 -22.92
CA LEU A 163 7.00 3.00 -22.99
C LEU A 163 8.33 2.28 -22.70
N TYR A 164 8.40 1.43 -21.69
CA TYR A 164 9.61 0.63 -21.43
C TYR A 164 9.87 -0.40 -22.51
N ARG A 165 8.82 -1.07 -23.02
CA ARG A 165 8.95 -2.15 -24.01
C ARG A 165 9.31 -1.68 -25.40
N PHE A 166 8.72 -0.58 -25.86
CA PHE A 166 8.82 -0.11 -27.24
C PHE A 166 9.62 1.17 -27.41
N ALA A 167 9.52 2.10 -26.44
CA ALA A 167 10.23 3.38 -26.50
C ALA A 167 11.53 3.38 -25.66
N HIS A 168 11.81 2.32 -24.92
CA HIS A 168 13.02 2.16 -24.09
C HIS A 168 13.32 3.38 -23.22
N ILE A 169 12.28 3.93 -22.56
CA ILE A 169 12.46 5.12 -21.70
C ILE A 169 13.42 4.84 -20.55
N SER A 170 14.11 5.90 -20.10
CA SER A 170 14.99 5.84 -18.95
C SER A 170 14.22 5.87 -17.62
N PHE A 171 14.85 5.42 -16.53
CA PHE A 171 14.33 5.59 -15.17
C PHE A 171 14.08 7.07 -14.84
N THR A 172 14.98 7.97 -15.27
CA THR A 172 14.80 9.42 -15.12
C THR A 172 13.49 9.90 -15.75
N THR A 173 13.17 9.45 -16.96
CA THR A 173 11.91 9.79 -17.65
C THR A 173 10.71 9.30 -16.85
N ALA A 174 10.72 8.03 -16.37
CA ALA A 174 9.64 7.47 -15.61
C ALA A 174 9.41 8.22 -14.27
N PHE A 175 10.48 8.48 -13.51
CA PHE A 175 10.37 9.24 -12.27
C PHE A 175 9.95 10.70 -12.50
N THR A 176 10.37 11.31 -13.62
CA THR A 176 9.88 12.65 -14.00
C THR A 176 8.38 12.64 -14.28
N ILE A 177 7.84 11.61 -14.98
CA ILE A 177 6.40 11.45 -15.19
C ILE A 177 5.67 11.37 -13.84
N GLY A 178 6.15 10.57 -12.91
CA GLY A 178 5.57 10.46 -11.57
C GLY A 178 5.66 11.75 -10.76
N ALA A 179 6.78 12.45 -10.83
CA ALA A 179 6.97 13.74 -10.17
C ALA A 179 6.02 14.82 -10.71
N VAL A 180 5.89 14.91 -12.04
CA VAL A 180 4.92 15.81 -12.69
C VAL A 180 3.49 15.45 -12.28
N ALA A 181 3.17 14.18 -12.16
CA ALA A 181 1.85 13.75 -11.69
C ALA A 181 1.58 14.23 -10.24
N PHE A 182 2.52 14.07 -9.30
CA PHE A 182 2.39 14.64 -7.96
C PHE A 182 2.27 16.17 -7.98
N LEU A 183 3.05 16.85 -8.83
CA LEU A 183 2.98 18.30 -8.96
C LEU A 183 1.60 18.76 -9.47
N VAL A 184 1.08 18.12 -10.50
CA VAL A 184 -0.28 18.41 -11.02
C VAL A 184 -1.33 18.14 -9.95
N SER A 185 -1.22 17.03 -9.20
CA SER A 185 -2.09 16.77 -8.06
C SER A 185 -2.03 17.90 -7.03
N ALA A 186 -0.84 18.38 -6.65
CA ALA A 186 -0.68 19.50 -5.73
C ALA A 186 -1.34 20.78 -6.25
N ILE A 187 -1.16 21.09 -7.54
CA ILE A 187 -1.78 22.27 -8.19
C ILE A 187 -3.31 22.16 -8.15
N LEU A 188 -3.88 21.00 -8.51
CA LEU A 188 -5.32 20.79 -8.47
C LEU A 188 -5.88 20.94 -7.05
N LEU A 189 -5.20 20.38 -6.05
CA LEU A 189 -5.58 20.51 -4.65
C LEU A 189 -5.51 21.95 -4.17
N SER A 190 -4.57 22.77 -4.65
CA SER A 190 -4.45 24.19 -4.26
C SER A 190 -5.64 25.05 -4.65
N PHE A 191 -6.42 24.62 -5.65
CA PHE A 191 -7.66 25.31 -6.07
C PHE A 191 -8.89 24.91 -5.25
N ILE A 192 -8.80 23.90 -4.39
CA ILE A 192 -9.89 23.47 -3.53
C ILE A 192 -10.04 24.45 -2.36
N ARG A 193 -11.23 25.01 -2.20
CA ARG A 193 -11.52 26.01 -1.17
C ARG A 193 -11.99 25.41 0.14
N GLN A 194 -12.46 24.15 0.11
CA GLN A 194 -12.97 23.46 1.29
C GLN A 194 -11.80 23.09 2.21
N THR A 195 -11.75 23.74 3.36
CA THR A 195 -10.78 23.45 4.42
C THR A 195 -11.51 22.75 5.56
N GLN A 196 -11.14 21.52 5.85
CA GLN A 196 -11.52 20.84 7.08
C GLN A 196 -10.25 20.61 7.91
N THR A 197 -10.37 20.77 9.22
CA THR A 197 -9.29 20.42 10.15
C THR A 197 -9.36 18.94 10.48
N VAL A 198 -8.26 18.23 10.31
CA VAL A 198 -8.12 16.87 10.85
C VAL A 198 -8.31 16.92 12.34
N HIS A 199 -9.37 16.32 12.84
CA HIS A 199 -9.40 15.90 14.22
C HIS A 199 -8.46 14.70 14.37
N VAL A 200 -7.16 14.97 14.52
CA VAL A 200 -6.20 13.93 14.92
C VAL A 200 -6.71 13.40 16.26
N GLN A 201 -7.19 12.18 16.24
CA GLN A 201 -7.61 11.54 17.48
C GLN A 201 -6.38 11.38 18.37
N LYS A 202 -6.33 12.16 19.45
CA LYS A 202 -5.21 12.25 20.40
C LYS A 202 -5.05 11.00 21.28
N ARG A 203 -5.83 9.95 21.09
CA ARG A 203 -5.85 8.80 22.01
C ARG A 203 -5.75 7.48 21.24
N TYR A 204 -4.71 6.72 21.50
CA TYR A 204 -4.68 5.29 21.25
C TYR A 204 -5.48 4.57 22.35
N ILE A 205 -6.33 3.64 21.98
CA ILE A 205 -7.07 2.81 22.94
C ILE A 205 -6.52 1.40 22.87
N TYR A 206 -5.89 0.97 23.97
CA TYR A 206 -5.52 -0.43 24.16
C TYR A 206 -6.48 -1.09 25.12
N ARG A 207 -7.22 -2.11 24.63
CA ARG A 207 -8.05 -2.97 25.46
C ARG A 207 -7.61 -4.43 25.31
N LYS A 208 -7.71 -5.18 26.41
CA LYS A 208 -7.33 -6.60 26.41
C LYS A 208 -8.22 -7.42 25.47
N GLU A 209 -9.46 -7.02 25.29
CA GLU A 209 -10.45 -7.63 24.40
C GLU A 209 -10.04 -7.53 22.93
N TYR A 210 -9.25 -6.52 22.55
CA TYR A 210 -8.79 -6.29 21.18
C TYR A 210 -7.41 -6.89 20.90
N ARG A 211 -6.81 -7.66 21.83
CA ARG A 211 -5.46 -8.24 21.68
C ARG A 211 -5.32 -9.09 20.42
N LEU A 212 -6.33 -9.90 20.10
CA LEU A 212 -6.28 -10.71 18.88
C LEU A 212 -6.26 -9.87 17.63
N TYR A 213 -7.00 -8.76 17.61
CA TYR A 213 -6.98 -7.80 16.49
C TYR A 213 -5.58 -7.20 16.31
N TYR A 214 -4.93 -6.70 17.38
CA TYR A 214 -3.58 -6.13 17.27
C TYR A 214 -2.53 -7.18 16.87
N TRP A 215 -2.67 -8.40 17.35
CA TRP A 215 -1.84 -9.51 16.91
C TRP A 215 -2.00 -9.81 15.41
N LEU A 216 -3.23 -9.82 14.90
CA LEU A 216 -3.51 -9.98 13.46
C LEU A 216 -2.99 -8.82 12.63
N CYS A 217 -2.96 -7.58 13.15
CA CYS A 217 -2.32 -6.43 12.50
C CYS A 217 -0.79 -6.62 12.42
N MET A 218 -0.17 -7.12 13.48
CA MET A 218 1.28 -7.43 13.48
C MET A 218 1.63 -8.49 12.42
N LEU A 219 0.85 -9.57 12.36
CA LEU A 219 1.06 -10.62 11.36
C LEU A 219 0.80 -10.13 9.93
N TYR A 220 -0.15 -9.22 9.75
CA TYR A 220 -0.39 -8.57 8.46
C TYR A 220 0.78 -7.70 8.04
N GLY A 221 1.32 -6.87 8.93
CA GLY A 221 2.51 -6.07 8.64
C GLY A 221 3.69 -6.93 8.22
N ALA A 222 3.91 -8.06 8.92
CA ALA A 222 4.93 -9.03 8.56
C ALA A 222 4.71 -9.62 7.16
N ARG A 223 3.49 -10.07 6.87
CA ARG A 223 3.11 -10.62 5.57
C ARG A 223 3.33 -9.58 4.47
N LYS A 224 2.72 -8.42 4.60
CA LYS A 224 2.78 -7.32 3.64
C LYS A 224 4.23 -6.99 3.29
N GLN A 225 5.07 -6.85 4.30
CA GLN A 225 6.44 -6.40 4.12
C GLN A 225 7.37 -7.44 3.50
N ILE A 226 7.15 -8.74 3.78
CA ILE A 226 7.89 -9.82 3.11
C ILE A 226 7.70 -9.71 1.59
N PHE A 227 6.48 -9.51 1.13
CA PHE A 227 6.22 -9.47 -0.32
C PHE A 227 6.53 -8.11 -0.95
N ILE A 228 6.31 -6.99 -0.29
CA ILE A 228 6.67 -5.67 -0.82
C ILE A 228 8.19 -5.55 -1.00
N THR A 229 8.97 -6.09 -0.08
CA THR A 229 10.43 -5.99 -0.14
C THR A 229 11.07 -7.09 -0.98
N PHE A 230 10.74 -8.35 -0.66
CA PHE A 230 11.47 -9.49 -1.21
C PHE A 230 10.82 -10.09 -2.46
N GLY A 231 9.49 -10.00 -2.62
CA GLY A 231 8.79 -10.52 -3.80
C GLY A 231 9.32 -9.96 -5.13
N PRO A 232 9.25 -8.63 -5.35
CA PRO A 232 9.81 -8.02 -6.55
C PRO A 232 11.34 -8.14 -6.62
N TRP A 233 12.03 -8.17 -5.47
CA TRP A 233 13.48 -8.33 -5.46
C TRP A 233 13.93 -9.71 -5.97
N VAL A 234 13.22 -10.78 -5.64
CA VAL A 234 13.46 -12.11 -6.22
C VAL A 234 13.30 -12.09 -7.73
N LEU A 235 12.24 -11.45 -8.24
CA LEU A 235 12.02 -11.35 -9.68
C LEU A 235 13.17 -10.60 -10.39
N VAL A 236 13.66 -9.51 -9.81
CA VAL A 236 14.70 -8.68 -10.41
C VAL A 236 16.09 -9.26 -10.16
N GLU A 237 16.41 -9.72 -8.94
CA GLU A 237 17.75 -10.18 -8.55
C GLU A 237 18.02 -11.63 -8.96
N VAL A 238 17.08 -12.54 -8.71
CA VAL A 238 17.25 -13.98 -8.97
C VAL A 238 16.86 -14.31 -10.41
N PHE A 239 15.64 -13.93 -10.81
CA PHE A 239 15.11 -14.25 -12.13
C PHE A 239 15.45 -13.21 -13.21
N LYS A 240 16.20 -12.15 -12.87
CA LYS A 240 16.71 -11.12 -13.82
C LYS A 240 15.61 -10.48 -14.67
N GLN A 241 14.44 -10.24 -14.08
CA GLN A 241 13.33 -9.69 -14.84
C GLN A 241 13.51 -8.20 -15.12
N PRO A 242 13.35 -7.76 -16.37
CA PRO A 242 13.47 -6.36 -16.74
C PRO A 242 12.27 -5.55 -16.24
N VAL A 243 12.45 -4.24 -16.14
CA VAL A 243 11.40 -3.28 -15.68
C VAL A 243 10.10 -3.39 -16.50
N ALA A 244 10.20 -3.71 -17.80
CA ALA A 244 9.01 -3.93 -18.63
C ALA A 244 8.15 -5.12 -18.14
N THR A 245 8.77 -6.21 -17.66
CA THR A 245 8.04 -7.32 -17.06
C THR A 245 7.38 -6.90 -15.74
N MET A 246 8.09 -6.14 -14.90
CA MET A 246 7.56 -5.67 -13.62
C MET A 246 6.36 -4.73 -13.83
N THR A 247 6.43 -3.82 -14.80
CA THR A 247 5.29 -2.95 -15.15
C THR A 247 4.11 -3.73 -15.71
N LEU A 248 4.35 -4.81 -16.49
CA LEU A 248 3.29 -5.69 -16.97
C LEU A 248 2.60 -6.44 -15.81
N LEU A 249 3.38 -6.98 -14.89
CA LEU A 249 2.82 -7.65 -13.70
C LEU A 249 2.00 -6.68 -12.85
N PHE A 250 2.49 -5.46 -12.66
CA PHE A 250 1.76 -4.42 -11.94
C PHE A 250 0.45 -4.03 -12.64
N PHE A 251 0.44 -3.94 -13.98
CA PHE A 251 -0.77 -3.77 -14.78
C PHE A 251 -1.77 -4.93 -14.56
N ILE A 252 -1.30 -6.18 -14.62
CA ILE A 252 -2.14 -7.37 -14.39
C ILE A 252 -2.77 -7.33 -12.99
N ILE A 253 -1.98 -7.01 -11.97
CA ILE A 253 -2.45 -6.87 -10.58
C ILE A 253 -3.52 -5.78 -10.48
N ALA A 254 -3.31 -4.64 -11.12
CA ALA A 254 -4.26 -3.53 -11.10
C ALA A 254 -5.60 -3.91 -11.76
N VAL A 255 -5.56 -4.60 -12.91
CA VAL A 255 -6.76 -5.10 -13.60
C VAL A 255 -7.50 -6.13 -12.74
N ILE A 256 -6.80 -7.12 -12.18
CA ILE A 256 -7.39 -8.13 -11.30
C ILE A 256 -8.01 -7.46 -10.07
N GLY A 257 -7.35 -6.45 -9.50
CA GLY A 257 -7.82 -5.70 -8.34
C GLY A 257 -9.19 -5.03 -8.53
N ILE A 258 -9.54 -4.65 -9.75
CA ILE A 258 -10.88 -4.09 -10.06
C ILE A 258 -12.00 -5.09 -9.72
N PHE A 259 -11.76 -6.36 -9.98
CA PHE A 259 -12.76 -7.42 -9.77
C PHE A 259 -12.66 -8.03 -8.38
N VAL A 260 -11.45 -8.25 -7.90
CA VAL A 260 -11.22 -8.96 -6.64
C VAL A 260 -11.60 -8.11 -5.42
N LYS A 261 -11.33 -6.81 -5.41
CA LYS A 261 -11.67 -5.96 -4.25
C LYS A 261 -13.18 -5.96 -3.91
N PRO A 262 -14.11 -5.75 -4.86
CA PRO A 262 -15.54 -5.87 -4.58
C PRO A 262 -15.97 -7.30 -4.21
N TRP A 263 -15.36 -8.31 -4.87
CA TRP A 263 -15.65 -9.70 -4.59
C TRP A 263 -15.26 -10.11 -3.17
N VAL A 264 -14.07 -9.68 -2.69
CA VAL A 264 -13.63 -9.90 -1.30
C VAL A 264 -14.58 -9.21 -0.32
N GLY A 265 -15.03 -7.98 -0.61
CA GLY A 265 -16.04 -7.30 0.22
C GLY A 265 -17.31 -8.13 0.34
N HIS A 266 -17.86 -8.59 -0.78
CA HIS A 266 -19.03 -9.48 -0.78
C HIS A 266 -18.78 -10.81 -0.05
N LEU A 267 -17.58 -11.37 -0.18
CA LEU A 267 -17.21 -12.61 0.51
C LEU A 267 -17.19 -12.42 2.04
N ILE A 268 -16.63 -11.28 2.52
CA ILE A 268 -16.64 -10.92 3.94
C ILE A 268 -18.09 -10.89 4.48
N ASP A 269 -19.01 -10.27 3.73
CA ASP A 269 -20.41 -10.18 4.13
C ASP A 269 -21.10 -11.54 4.13
N LYS A 270 -20.74 -12.43 3.21
CA LYS A 270 -21.39 -13.74 3.03
C LYS A 270 -20.88 -14.80 3.99
N VAL A 271 -19.54 -14.93 4.16
CA VAL A 271 -18.93 -16.04 4.93
C VAL A 271 -18.23 -15.56 6.21
N GLY A 272 -18.14 -14.25 6.43
CA GLY A 272 -17.56 -13.64 7.61
C GLY A 272 -16.02 -13.52 7.56
N GLU A 273 -15.49 -12.65 8.39
CA GLU A 273 -14.07 -12.28 8.47
C GLU A 273 -13.18 -13.47 8.79
N ARG A 274 -13.64 -14.37 9.66
CA ARG A 274 -12.87 -15.56 10.09
C ARG A 274 -12.47 -16.43 8.91
N ILE A 275 -13.42 -16.79 8.04
CA ILE A 275 -13.17 -17.67 6.89
C ILE A 275 -12.27 -16.97 5.89
N VAL A 276 -12.53 -15.70 5.61
CA VAL A 276 -11.74 -14.89 4.66
C VAL A 276 -10.28 -14.78 5.11
N LEU A 277 -10.03 -14.50 6.40
CA LEU A 277 -8.67 -14.40 6.95
C LEU A 277 -7.96 -15.76 7.02
N ILE A 278 -8.67 -16.85 7.27
CA ILE A 278 -8.11 -18.22 7.21
C ILE A 278 -7.70 -18.55 5.78
N THR A 279 -8.56 -18.25 4.79
CA THR A 279 -8.27 -18.48 3.37
C THR A 279 -7.09 -17.64 2.89
N GLU A 280 -7.03 -16.36 3.27
CA GLU A 280 -5.87 -15.50 3.00
C GLU A 280 -4.58 -16.13 3.54
N ALA A 281 -4.57 -16.51 4.80
CA ALA A 281 -3.40 -17.09 5.44
C ALA A 281 -2.94 -18.40 4.76
N PHE A 282 -3.87 -19.22 4.32
CA PHE A 282 -3.57 -20.45 3.58
C PHE A 282 -2.99 -20.16 2.20
N LEU A 283 -3.58 -19.24 1.44
CA LEU A 283 -3.05 -18.85 0.13
C LEU A 283 -1.67 -18.20 0.25
N PHE A 284 -1.49 -17.35 1.26
CA PHE A 284 -0.20 -16.75 1.57
C PHE A 284 0.86 -17.81 1.93
N PHE A 285 0.49 -18.84 2.69
CA PHE A 285 1.36 -19.97 2.97
C PHE A 285 1.82 -20.67 1.68
N LEU A 286 0.90 -20.94 0.76
CA LEU A 286 1.22 -21.55 -0.52
C LEU A 286 2.11 -20.66 -1.40
N THR A 287 1.86 -19.35 -1.45
CA THR A 287 2.73 -18.43 -2.19
C THR A 287 4.13 -18.37 -1.60
N CYS A 288 4.29 -18.40 -0.29
CA CYS A 288 5.60 -18.48 0.37
C CYS A 288 6.36 -19.78 0.01
N LEU A 289 5.68 -20.92 0.05
CA LEU A 289 6.30 -22.19 -0.40
C LEU A 289 6.64 -22.16 -1.90
N GLY A 290 5.78 -21.54 -2.70
CA GLY A 290 6.04 -21.31 -4.11
C GLY A 290 7.34 -20.57 -4.35
N TYR A 291 7.54 -19.43 -3.68
CA TYR A 291 8.80 -18.68 -3.76
C TYR A 291 10.00 -19.47 -3.24
N ALA A 292 9.85 -20.23 -2.16
CA ALA A 292 10.94 -20.98 -1.56
C ALA A 292 11.42 -22.16 -2.45
N PHE A 293 10.51 -22.83 -3.12
CA PHE A 293 10.81 -24.12 -3.75
C PHE A 293 10.59 -24.18 -5.27
N ALA A 294 10.15 -23.10 -5.94
CA ALA A 294 9.87 -23.14 -7.38
C ALA A 294 11.07 -23.58 -8.21
N GLU A 295 12.29 -23.09 -7.90
CA GLU A 295 13.52 -23.47 -8.63
C GLU A 295 13.92 -24.93 -8.41
N ASP A 296 13.56 -25.51 -7.25
CA ASP A 296 13.89 -26.90 -6.93
C ASP A 296 12.89 -27.89 -7.56
N LEU A 297 11.64 -27.46 -7.74
CA LEU A 297 10.54 -28.31 -8.20
C LEU A 297 10.32 -28.26 -9.71
N PHE A 298 10.66 -27.13 -10.36
CA PHE A 298 10.31 -26.88 -11.75
C PHE A 298 11.53 -26.52 -12.60
N ARG A 299 11.41 -26.77 -13.91
CA ARG A 299 12.37 -26.26 -14.90
C ARG A 299 12.34 -24.71 -14.88
N PRO A 300 13.46 -24.02 -15.23
CA PRO A 300 13.57 -22.56 -15.10
C PRO A 300 12.41 -21.77 -15.71
N SER A 301 11.93 -22.14 -16.90
CA SER A 301 10.81 -21.46 -17.57
C SER A 301 9.47 -21.63 -16.84
N VAL A 302 9.25 -22.78 -16.20
CA VAL A 302 8.03 -23.03 -15.41
C VAL A 302 8.15 -22.38 -14.04
N ALA A 303 9.32 -22.44 -13.43
CA ALA A 303 9.58 -21.80 -12.14
C ALA A 303 9.27 -20.29 -12.18
N ILE A 304 9.78 -19.59 -13.19
CA ILE A 304 9.53 -18.15 -13.33
C ILE A 304 8.04 -17.83 -13.56
N ALA A 305 7.36 -18.61 -14.42
CA ALA A 305 5.92 -18.42 -14.64
C ALA A 305 5.12 -18.67 -13.35
N PHE A 306 5.51 -19.66 -12.56
CA PHE A 306 4.90 -19.95 -11.27
C PHE A 306 5.12 -18.81 -10.25
N ILE A 307 6.34 -18.24 -10.20
CA ILE A 307 6.64 -17.07 -9.36
C ILE A 307 5.81 -15.85 -9.79
N TYR A 308 5.58 -15.62 -11.09
CA TYR A 308 4.67 -14.56 -11.52
C TYR A 308 3.26 -14.75 -10.97
N VAL A 309 2.75 -15.98 -11.00
CA VAL A 309 1.44 -16.28 -10.41
C VAL A 309 1.45 -16.02 -8.90
N CYS A 310 2.47 -16.49 -8.19
CA CYS A 310 2.61 -16.23 -6.74
C CYS A 310 2.66 -14.73 -6.43
N TYR A 311 3.39 -13.94 -7.24
CA TYR A 311 3.48 -12.49 -7.10
C TYR A 311 2.13 -11.80 -7.28
N VAL A 312 1.40 -12.16 -8.35
CA VAL A 312 0.07 -11.60 -8.63
C VAL A 312 -0.93 -12.00 -7.55
N VAL A 313 -0.91 -13.26 -7.11
CA VAL A 313 -1.80 -13.75 -6.04
C VAL A 313 -1.56 -12.98 -4.74
N ASP A 314 -0.30 -12.82 -4.33
CA ASP A 314 -0.01 -12.13 -3.06
C ASP A 314 -0.47 -10.67 -3.07
N PHE A 315 -0.12 -9.91 -4.12
CA PHE A 315 -0.59 -8.52 -4.23
C PHE A 315 -2.12 -8.40 -4.26
N THR A 316 -2.79 -9.39 -4.84
CA THR A 316 -4.26 -9.45 -4.86
C THR A 316 -4.84 -9.71 -3.47
N LEU A 317 -4.17 -10.54 -2.66
CA LEU A 317 -4.55 -10.85 -1.28
C LEU A 317 -4.48 -9.61 -0.35
N ASP A 318 -3.78 -8.55 -0.73
CA ASP A 318 -3.80 -7.29 0.04
C ASP A 318 -5.22 -6.72 0.22
N SER A 319 -6.11 -7.01 -0.73
CA SER A 319 -7.53 -6.65 -0.64
C SER A 319 -8.23 -7.19 0.61
N VAL A 320 -7.71 -8.26 1.21
CA VAL A 320 -8.25 -8.89 2.42
C VAL A 320 -8.03 -8.02 3.68
N TYR A 321 -7.22 -6.96 3.60
CA TYR A 321 -7.11 -5.96 4.68
C TYR A 321 -8.49 -5.48 5.18
N MET A 322 -9.48 -5.37 4.28
CA MET A 322 -10.85 -4.99 4.64
C MET A 322 -11.46 -5.89 5.72
N ALA A 323 -11.15 -7.19 5.72
CA ALA A 323 -11.66 -8.12 6.72
C ALA A 323 -11.15 -7.81 8.15
N ARG A 324 -9.94 -7.24 8.28
CA ARG A 324 -9.43 -6.80 9.60
C ARG A 324 -10.13 -5.55 10.09
N VAL A 325 -10.42 -4.63 9.18
CA VAL A 325 -11.16 -3.39 9.49
C VAL A 325 -12.59 -3.72 9.95
N THR A 326 -13.30 -4.59 9.21
CA THR A 326 -14.66 -5.01 9.58
C THR A 326 -14.66 -5.84 10.86
N TYR A 327 -13.65 -6.69 11.07
CA TYR A 327 -13.48 -7.43 12.33
C TYR A 327 -13.37 -6.49 13.52
N MET A 328 -12.50 -5.46 13.46
CA MET A 328 -12.38 -4.48 14.54
C MET A 328 -13.70 -3.77 14.82
N LYS A 329 -14.43 -3.36 13.78
CA LYS A 329 -15.74 -2.73 13.92
C LYS A 329 -16.75 -3.63 14.63
N LYS A 330 -16.73 -4.95 14.36
CA LYS A 330 -17.67 -5.91 14.94
C LYS A 330 -17.35 -6.30 16.39
N ILE A 331 -16.08 -6.24 16.81
CA ILE A 331 -15.69 -6.55 18.19
C ILE A 331 -15.61 -5.33 19.09
N ALA A 332 -15.76 -4.14 18.55
CA ALA A 332 -15.70 -2.88 19.31
C ALA A 332 -16.77 -2.84 20.40
N LEU A 333 -16.34 -2.63 21.65
CA LEU A 333 -17.24 -2.52 22.81
C LEU A 333 -18.03 -1.21 22.77
N LYS A 334 -17.45 -0.18 22.15
CA LYS A 334 -18.07 1.13 21.94
C LYS A 334 -17.73 1.63 20.54
N PRO A 335 -18.65 2.34 19.85
CA PRO A 335 -18.37 2.89 18.54
C PRO A 335 -17.12 3.81 18.52
N GLU A 336 -16.87 4.56 19.61
CA GLU A 336 -15.73 5.46 19.75
C GLU A 336 -14.38 4.73 19.82
N ASP A 337 -14.37 3.44 20.16
CA ASP A 337 -13.15 2.62 20.23
C ASP A 337 -12.62 2.23 18.84
N VAL A 338 -13.46 2.26 17.79
CA VAL A 338 -13.12 1.74 16.46
C VAL A 338 -11.95 2.49 15.85
N SER A 339 -12.08 3.79 15.67
CA SER A 339 -11.06 4.60 15.00
C SER A 339 -9.72 4.64 15.75
N PRO A 340 -9.67 4.83 17.10
CA PRO A 340 -8.41 4.75 17.84
C PRO A 340 -7.74 3.36 17.79
N SER A 341 -8.54 2.29 17.76
CA SER A 341 -8.00 0.93 17.67
C SER A 341 -7.49 0.60 16.28
N LEU A 342 -8.14 1.10 15.21
CA LEU A 342 -7.62 1.00 13.86
C LEU A 342 -6.29 1.75 13.73
N ALA A 343 -6.20 2.96 14.29
CA ALA A 343 -4.95 3.75 14.30
C ALA A 343 -3.82 3.02 15.04
N LEU A 344 -4.11 2.43 16.23
CA LEU A 344 -3.12 1.63 16.95
C LEU A 344 -2.71 0.39 16.16
N GLY A 345 -3.68 -0.30 15.51
CA GLY A 345 -3.40 -1.45 14.65
C GLY A 345 -2.45 -1.09 13.50
N THR A 346 -2.65 0.06 12.85
CA THR A 346 -1.75 0.58 11.81
C THR A 346 -0.35 0.91 12.38
N SER A 347 -0.27 1.50 13.57
CA SER A 347 1.03 1.77 14.20
C SER A 347 1.79 0.48 14.52
N VAL A 348 1.11 -0.55 15.00
CA VAL A 348 1.69 -1.89 15.27
C VAL A 348 2.18 -2.54 13.97
N ASP A 349 1.41 -2.42 12.88
CA ASP A 349 1.81 -2.84 11.53
C ASP A 349 3.13 -2.15 11.14
N HIS A 350 3.21 -0.83 11.21
CA HIS A 350 4.42 -0.06 10.84
C HIS A 350 5.65 -0.42 11.69
N VAL A 351 5.50 -0.74 12.96
CA VAL A 351 6.64 -1.22 13.77
C VAL A 351 7.24 -2.49 13.18
N VAL A 352 6.41 -3.43 12.75
CA VAL A 352 6.89 -4.68 12.14
C VAL A 352 7.52 -4.41 10.77
N THR A 353 6.91 -3.55 9.96
CA THR A 353 7.41 -3.21 8.62
C THR A 353 8.76 -2.49 8.65
N LEU A 354 9.12 -1.83 9.72
CA LEU A 354 10.44 -1.21 9.90
C LEU A 354 11.56 -2.25 10.09
N PHE A 355 11.34 -3.26 10.94
CA PHE A 355 12.41 -4.15 11.37
C PHE A 355 12.48 -5.46 10.60
N LEU A 356 11.35 -5.98 10.15
CA LEU A 356 11.30 -7.29 9.49
C LEU A 356 12.14 -7.36 8.21
N PRO A 357 12.16 -6.34 7.32
CA PRO A 357 13.00 -6.36 6.13
C PRO A 357 14.49 -6.45 6.46
N ILE A 358 14.93 -5.75 7.50
CA ILE A 358 16.34 -5.78 7.93
C ILE A 358 16.73 -7.21 8.35
N LEU A 359 15.88 -7.86 9.14
CA LEU A 359 16.11 -9.24 9.57
C LEU A 359 16.11 -10.21 8.38
N GLY A 360 15.11 -10.11 7.50
CA GLY A 360 15.04 -10.93 6.30
C GLY A 360 16.19 -10.69 5.32
N GLY A 361 16.60 -9.43 5.15
CA GLY A 361 17.75 -9.05 4.34
C GLY A 361 19.07 -9.62 4.88
N LEU A 362 19.26 -9.60 6.20
CA LEU A 362 20.41 -10.23 6.85
C LEU A 362 20.43 -11.74 6.67
N VAL A 363 19.27 -12.39 6.81
CA VAL A 363 19.14 -13.84 6.57
C VAL A 363 19.51 -14.17 5.12
N TRP A 364 18.93 -13.46 4.16
CA TRP A 364 19.23 -13.67 2.74
C TRP A 364 20.73 -13.43 2.45
N TYR A 365 21.28 -12.28 2.86
CA TYR A 365 22.65 -11.90 2.61
C TYR A 365 23.65 -12.92 3.15
N LYS A 366 23.46 -13.37 4.40
CA LYS A 366 24.35 -14.35 5.04
C LYS A 366 24.23 -15.76 4.46
N SER A 367 23.07 -16.12 3.94
CA SER A 367 22.81 -17.44 3.35
C SER A 367 23.22 -17.54 1.88
N GLY A 368 23.69 -16.44 1.28
CA GLY A 368 24.14 -16.41 -0.12
C GLY A 368 22.99 -16.40 -1.15
N PRO A 369 23.25 -16.81 -2.41
CA PRO A 369 22.31 -16.66 -3.51
C PRO A 369 20.92 -17.29 -3.27
N GLY A 370 20.86 -18.42 -2.60
CA GLY A 370 19.61 -19.11 -2.23
C GLY A 370 18.94 -18.61 -0.96
N GLY A 371 19.47 -17.55 -0.34
CA GLY A 371 19.01 -17.07 0.98
C GLY A 371 17.57 -16.55 1.00
N TYR A 372 17.03 -16.15 -0.16
CA TYR A 372 15.61 -15.78 -0.29
C TYR A 372 14.66 -16.92 0.12
N LYS A 373 15.06 -18.20 -0.10
CA LYS A 373 14.27 -19.37 0.30
C LYS A 373 13.96 -19.34 1.80
N TYR A 374 14.95 -19.00 2.63
CA TYR A 374 14.78 -18.91 4.08
C TYR A 374 13.86 -17.76 4.48
N VAL A 375 13.93 -16.63 3.77
CA VAL A 375 13.02 -15.50 4.01
C VAL A 375 11.56 -15.90 3.76
N PHE A 376 11.30 -16.59 2.63
CA PHE A 376 9.94 -17.06 2.33
C PHE A 376 9.51 -18.24 3.21
N MET A 377 10.41 -19.09 3.66
CA MET A 377 10.12 -20.08 4.70
C MET A 377 9.70 -19.39 6.02
N GLY A 378 10.39 -18.32 6.42
CA GLY A 378 9.96 -17.47 7.52
C GLY A 378 8.57 -16.86 7.27
N GLY A 379 8.28 -16.45 6.05
CA GLY A 379 6.95 -16.01 5.61
C GLY A 379 5.89 -17.11 5.76
N ALA A 380 6.21 -18.35 5.43
CA ALA A 380 5.31 -19.49 5.64
C ALA A 380 5.01 -19.72 7.14
N VAL A 381 5.98 -19.50 8.03
CA VAL A 381 5.75 -19.54 9.48
C VAL A 381 4.79 -18.42 9.90
N VAL A 382 4.96 -17.19 9.41
CA VAL A 382 4.04 -16.07 9.67
C VAL A 382 2.63 -16.41 9.15
N ALA A 383 2.52 -17.00 7.98
CA ALA A 383 1.25 -17.46 7.39
C ALA A 383 0.57 -18.51 8.27
N PHE A 384 1.32 -19.47 8.76
CA PHE A 384 0.82 -20.51 9.66
C PHE A 384 0.32 -19.92 11.00
N LEU A 385 1.07 -18.98 11.59
CA LEU A 385 0.65 -18.26 12.79
C LEU A 385 -0.63 -17.46 12.54
N ASN A 386 -0.75 -16.81 11.37
CA ASN A 386 -1.96 -16.08 10.97
C ASN A 386 -3.15 -17.04 10.80
N PHE A 387 -2.94 -18.19 10.17
CA PHE A 387 -3.96 -19.25 10.03
C PHE A 387 -4.50 -19.72 11.38
N VAL A 388 -3.61 -20.10 12.31
CA VAL A 388 -3.97 -20.56 13.66
C VAL A 388 -4.68 -19.46 14.45
N SER A 389 -4.17 -18.22 14.35
CA SER A 389 -4.74 -17.07 15.07
C SER A 389 -6.12 -16.68 14.53
N SER A 390 -6.31 -16.71 13.21
CA SER A 390 -7.60 -16.41 12.58
C SER A 390 -8.68 -17.42 12.94
N ARG A 391 -8.32 -18.67 13.24
CA ARG A 391 -9.27 -19.68 13.76
C ARG A 391 -9.87 -19.30 15.13
N ARG A 392 -9.19 -18.45 15.91
CA ARG A 392 -9.66 -17.96 17.21
C ARG A 392 -10.63 -16.78 17.10
N ILE A 393 -10.86 -16.25 15.92
CA ILE A 393 -11.86 -15.21 15.69
C ILE A 393 -13.23 -15.76 16.06
N ASN A 394 -13.84 -15.15 17.06
CA ASN A 394 -15.19 -15.42 17.51
C ASN A 394 -15.94 -14.09 17.58
N ILE A 395 -16.78 -13.84 16.59
CA ILE A 395 -17.67 -12.69 16.58
C ILE A 395 -18.97 -13.18 17.22
N LYS A 396 -19.08 -13.00 18.54
CA LYS A 396 -20.40 -13.05 19.17
C LYS A 396 -21.22 -11.96 18.48
N GLN A 397 -22.31 -12.33 17.82
CA GLN A 397 -23.27 -11.36 17.34
C GLN A 397 -23.66 -10.50 18.55
N SER A 398 -23.03 -9.34 18.70
CA SER A 398 -23.56 -8.31 19.57
C SER A 398 -24.88 -7.93 18.92
N THR A 399 -25.96 -8.34 19.53
CA THR A 399 -27.28 -7.77 19.32
C THR A 399 -27.17 -6.29 19.68
N VAL A 400 -26.64 -5.50 18.77
CA VAL A 400 -26.83 -4.05 18.79
C VAL A 400 -28.26 -3.89 18.32
N VAL A 401 -29.13 -3.87 19.35
CA VAL A 401 -30.51 -3.44 19.27
C VAL A 401 -30.52 -2.15 18.45
N SER A 402 -31.23 -2.21 17.33
CA SER A 402 -31.77 -1.04 16.64
C SER A 402 -32.58 -0.22 17.65
N GLN A 403 -32.02 0.87 18.12
CA GLN A 403 -32.77 2.01 18.67
C GLN A 403 -32.39 3.26 17.89
#